data_704144e4efe0437c6e200221110d96d3
#
_entry.id   704144e4efe0437c6e200221110d96d3
#
_cell.length_a   1.000
_cell.length_b   1.000
_cell.length_c   1.000
_cell.angle_alpha   90.00
_cell.angle_beta   90.00
_cell.angle_gamma   90.00
#
_symmetry.space_group_name_H-M   'P 1'
#
loop_
_entity.id
_entity.type
_entity.pdbx_description
1 polymer ?
#
loop_
_entity_poly.entity_id
_entity_poly.type
_entity_poly.pdbx_seq_one_letter_code
_entity_poly.pdbx_strand_id
1 'polypeptide(L)'
;MTTYRAWFECIRCGKERYELNEVVYECSSCGGLMEVQHDLHALAQRPGQQWRELFDERYMGNTWPYGSGVWGKKEIVCPTVDEDNVVSMYEGGSNLFWAERFGSQIGVEDLWIKQCGNSHTGSFKDLGMTVLVSMVKQMRSEGKQIPAIACASTGDTSAALGAYGAAAGIPVIVFLPKDKISLAQLIQPIANGALTLSIRTDFDGCMKLV
;
A
#
# COMPACT_ATOMS: atom_id res chain seq x y z
N MET A 1 -22.39 16.24 1.90
CA MET A 1 -21.22 15.66 1.20
C MET A 1 -21.50 14.18 1.01
N THR A 2 -21.26 13.63 -0.17
CA THR A 2 -21.41 12.18 -0.39
C THR A 2 -20.30 11.48 0.36
N THR A 3 -20.65 10.59 1.30
CA THR A 3 -19.66 9.81 2.05
C THR A 3 -19.39 8.54 1.27
N TYR A 4 -18.19 8.41 0.74
CA TYR A 4 -17.75 7.18 0.08
C TYR A 4 -17.36 6.14 1.14
N ARG A 5 -17.70 4.87 0.89
CA ARG A 5 -17.47 3.77 1.82
C ARG A 5 -16.72 2.65 1.12
N ALA A 6 -15.89 1.95 1.91
CA ALA A 6 -15.22 0.73 1.53
C ALA A 6 -15.18 -0.23 2.73
N TRP A 7 -15.12 -1.52 2.47
CA TRP A 7 -15.14 -2.59 3.49
C TRP A 7 -14.38 -3.82 2.97
N PHE A 8 -14.01 -4.70 3.88
CA PHE A 8 -13.53 -6.03 3.49
C PHE A 8 -14.71 -6.97 3.26
N GLU A 9 -14.65 -7.76 2.20
CA GLU A 9 -15.62 -8.81 1.89
C GLU A 9 -14.90 -10.08 1.46
N CYS A 10 -15.41 -11.25 1.85
CA CYS A 10 -14.81 -12.53 1.52
C CYS A 10 -15.01 -12.87 0.04
N ILE A 11 -13.92 -13.08 -0.71
CA ILE A 11 -13.96 -13.43 -2.14
C ILE A 11 -14.60 -14.79 -2.44
N ARG A 12 -14.64 -15.70 -1.43
CA ARG A 12 -15.15 -17.06 -1.61
C ARG A 12 -16.63 -17.18 -1.30
N CYS A 13 -17.09 -16.63 -0.18
CA CYS A 13 -18.49 -16.82 0.25
C CYS A 13 -19.34 -15.55 0.18
N GLY A 14 -18.76 -14.35 0.12
CA GLY A 14 -19.48 -13.07 0.09
C GLY A 14 -20.36 -12.77 1.31
N LYS A 15 -20.27 -13.58 2.36
CA LYS A 15 -21.18 -13.49 3.52
C LYS A 15 -20.69 -12.56 4.62
N GLU A 16 -19.37 -12.54 4.82
CA GLU A 16 -18.76 -11.78 5.91
C GLU A 16 -18.20 -10.47 5.38
N ARG A 17 -18.54 -9.39 6.08
CA ARG A 17 -18.05 -8.03 5.84
C ARG A 17 -17.44 -7.48 7.12
N TYR A 18 -16.34 -6.77 6.98
CA TYR A 18 -15.63 -6.13 8.08
C TYR A 18 -15.27 -4.71 7.69
N GLU A 19 -15.19 -3.82 8.67
CA GLU A 19 -14.72 -2.45 8.42
C GLU A 19 -13.21 -2.45 8.13
N LEU A 20 -12.73 -1.46 7.36
CA LEU A 20 -11.30 -1.40 7.00
C LEU A 20 -10.35 -1.20 8.19
N ASN A 21 -10.87 -0.74 9.32
CA ASN A 21 -10.11 -0.60 10.56
C ASN A 21 -10.13 -1.88 11.43
N GLU A 22 -10.68 -2.98 10.96
CA GLU A 22 -10.58 -4.28 11.62
C GLU A 22 -9.35 -5.06 11.11
N VAL A 23 -8.68 -5.78 12.01
CA VAL A 23 -7.55 -6.65 11.64
C VAL A 23 -8.11 -8.02 11.30
N VAL A 24 -8.28 -8.26 10.01
CA VAL A 24 -8.83 -9.51 9.48
C VAL A 24 -7.94 -10.01 8.35
N TYR A 25 -7.44 -11.23 8.48
CA TYR A 25 -6.60 -11.89 7.45
C TYR A 25 -7.39 -12.88 6.61
N GLU A 26 -8.34 -13.57 7.22
CA GLU A 26 -9.16 -14.61 6.60
C GLU A 26 -10.61 -14.50 7.07
N CYS A 27 -11.53 -14.96 6.23
CA CYS A 27 -12.95 -15.02 6.55
C CYS A 27 -13.23 -15.98 7.70
N SER A 28 -13.92 -15.53 8.75
CA SER A 28 -14.29 -16.34 9.91
C SER A 28 -15.20 -17.54 9.56
N SER A 29 -16.00 -17.41 8.49
CA SER A 29 -16.97 -18.43 8.07
C SER A 29 -16.37 -19.52 7.19
N CYS A 30 -15.32 -19.25 6.37
CA CYS A 30 -14.86 -20.22 5.38
C CYS A 30 -13.35 -20.23 5.15
N GLY A 31 -12.55 -19.43 5.88
CA GLY A 31 -11.11 -19.30 5.68
C GLY A 31 -10.70 -18.73 4.31
N GLY A 32 -11.62 -18.08 3.60
CA GLY A 32 -11.33 -17.42 2.31
C GLY A 32 -10.61 -16.09 2.51
N LEU A 33 -9.87 -15.66 1.49
CA LEU A 33 -9.21 -14.36 1.51
C LEU A 33 -10.25 -13.22 1.48
N MET A 34 -9.85 -12.08 2.03
CA MET A 34 -10.63 -10.86 2.04
C MET A 34 -10.16 -9.93 0.92
N GLU A 35 -11.08 -9.22 0.30
CA GLU A 35 -10.80 -8.14 -0.63
C GLU A 35 -11.53 -6.86 -0.24
N VAL A 36 -11.02 -5.72 -0.71
CA VAL A 36 -11.68 -4.43 -0.47
C VAL A 36 -12.78 -4.23 -1.50
N GLN A 37 -13.99 -4.00 -1.01
CA GLN A 37 -15.13 -3.58 -1.81
C GLN A 37 -15.45 -2.12 -1.57
N HIS A 38 -16.00 -1.46 -2.59
CA HIS A 38 -16.41 -0.06 -2.53
C HIS A 38 -17.91 0.09 -2.80
N ASP A 39 -18.52 1.13 -2.24
CA ASP A 39 -19.87 1.54 -2.61
C ASP A 39 -19.87 2.14 -4.03
N LEU A 40 -19.96 1.26 -5.02
CA LEU A 40 -19.96 1.64 -6.43
C LEU A 40 -21.16 2.52 -6.78
N HIS A 41 -22.29 2.38 -6.08
CA HIS A 41 -23.45 3.22 -6.31
C HIS A 41 -23.16 4.67 -5.89
N ALA A 42 -22.54 4.89 -4.74
CA ALA A 42 -22.14 6.22 -4.29
C ALA A 42 -21.07 6.83 -5.24
N LEU A 43 -20.10 6.03 -5.67
CA LEU A 43 -19.07 6.47 -6.63
C LEU A 43 -19.67 6.85 -7.99
N ALA A 44 -20.67 6.11 -8.47
CA ALA A 44 -21.33 6.36 -9.76
C ALA A 44 -22.21 7.63 -9.77
N GLN A 45 -22.50 8.25 -8.62
CA GLN A 45 -23.20 9.54 -8.57
C GLN A 45 -22.37 10.68 -9.14
N ARG A 46 -21.05 10.54 -9.18
CA ARG A 46 -20.17 11.48 -9.86
C ARG A 46 -19.84 10.96 -11.26
N PRO A 47 -20.16 11.71 -12.34
CA PRO A 47 -19.80 11.34 -13.71
C PRO A 47 -18.28 11.13 -13.90
N GLY A 48 -17.90 10.18 -14.77
CA GLY A 48 -16.50 9.85 -15.02
C GLY A 48 -15.64 11.03 -15.46
N GLN A 49 -16.21 11.98 -16.20
CA GLN A 49 -15.51 13.22 -16.56
C GLN A 49 -15.16 14.07 -15.33
N GLN A 50 -16.09 14.22 -14.38
CA GLN A 50 -15.83 14.98 -13.14
C GLN A 50 -14.82 14.28 -12.23
N TRP A 51 -14.72 12.92 -12.26
CA TRP A 51 -13.65 12.19 -11.61
C TRP A 51 -12.30 12.50 -12.24
N ARG A 52 -12.23 12.53 -13.56
CA ARG A 52 -11.01 12.88 -14.29
C ARG A 52 -10.56 14.29 -13.95
N GLU A 53 -11.44 15.27 -14.07
CA GLU A 53 -11.16 16.68 -13.74
C GLU A 53 -10.63 16.83 -12.31
N LEU A 54 -11.26 16.17 -11.33
CA LEU A 54 -10.80 16.17 -9.94
C LEU A 54 -9.39 15.58 -9.79
N PHE A 55 -9.12 14.46 -10.45
CA PHE A 55 -7.83 13.79 -10.34
C PHE A 55 -6.73 14.57 -11.06
N ASP A 56 -7.04 15.20 -12.18
CA ASP A 56 -6.12 16.04 -12.93
C ASP A 56 -5.79 17.34 -12.14
N GLU A 57 -6.78 17.95 -11.49
CA GLU A 57 -6.58 19.11 -10.59
C GLU A 57 -5.65 18.77 -9.42
N ARG A 58 -5.79 17.57 -8.84
CA ARG A 58 -4.97 17.09 -7.73
C ARG A 58 -3.58 16.63 -8.15
N TYR A 59 -3.41 16.22 -9.41
CA TYR A 59 -2.17 15.64 -9.91
C TYR A 59 -1.02 16.65 -9.81
N MET A 60 0.07 16.21 -9.15
CA MET A 60 1.25 17.07 -8.89
C MET A 60 0.93 18.35 -8.09
N GLY A 61 -0.26 18.45 -7.51
CA GLY A 61 -0.65 19.57 -6.67
C GLY A 61 0.06 19.57 -5.31
N ASN A 62 0.04 20.72 -4.65
CA ASN A 62 0.67 20.91 -3.33
C ASN A 62 -0.32 20.81 -2.16
N THR A 63 -1.59 20.53 -2.44
CA THR A 63 -2.61 20.41 -1.39
C THR A 63 -2.52 19.03 -0.75
N TRP A 64 -2.11 19.00 0.52
CA TRP A 64 -2.06 17.77 1.29
C TRP A 64 -3.46 17.18 1.50
N PRO A 65 -3.62 15.87 1.40
CA PRO A 65 -2.66 14.81 0.99
C PRO A 65 -2.71 14.51 -0.52
N TYR A 66 -3.42 15.28 -1.31
CA TYR A 66 -3.89 14.97 -2.66
C TYR A 66 -2.84 15.02 -3.77
N GLY A 67 -1.65 15.55 -3.51
CA GLY A 67 -0.57 15.63 -4.52
C GLY A 67 0.07 14.30 -4.90
N SER A 68 -0.18 13.24 -4.13
CA SER A 68 0.29 11.87 -4.42
C SER A 68 -0.55 11.24 -5.52
N GLY A 69 0.05 10.38 -6.34
CA GLY A 69 -0.67 9.58 -7.34
C GLY A 69 -1.63 8.56 -6.75
N VAL A 70 -1.45 8.19 -5.47
CA VAL A 70 -2.35 7.33 -4.69
C VAL A 70 -3.44 8.18 -4.04
N TRP A 71 -3.07 9.12 -3.18
CA TRP A 71 -4.02 9.90 -2.38
C TRP A 71 -4.78 10.95 -3.16
N GLY A 72 -4.29 11.35 -4.35
CA GLY A 72 -5.10 12.13 -5.29
C GLY A 72 -6.42 11.45 -5.67
N LYS A 73 -6.52 10.14 -5.40
CA LYS A 73 -7.70 9.30 -5.65
C LYS A 73 -8.28 8.70 -4.37
N LYS A 74 -8.15 9.42 -3.25
CA LYS A 74 -8.53 8.97 -1.90
C LYS A 74 -9.91 8.29 -1.84
N GLU A 75 -10.89 8.82 -2.57
CA GLU A 75 -12.27 8.33 -2.58
C GLU A 75 -12.41 6.90 -3.12
N ILE A 76 -11.50 6.49 -4.00
CA ILE A 76 -11.47 5.14 -4.58
C ILE A 76 -10.30 4.28 -4.10
N VAL A 77 -9.40 4.83 -3.28
CA VAL A 77 -8.30 4.09 -2.67
C VAL A 77 -8.66 3.68 -1.25
N CYS A 78 -8.88 4.66 -0.38
CA CYS A 78 -9.22 4.42 1.02
C CYS A 78 -10.00 5.62 1.58
N PRO A 79 -11.33 5.69 1.35
CA PRO A 79 -12.14 6.84 1.69
C PRO A 79 -12.23 7.12 3.20
N THR A 80 -12.05 6.09 4.03
CA THR A 80 -12.28 6.12 5.47
C THR A 80 -11.10 6.70 6.28
N VAL A 81 -9.93 6.85 5.68
CA VAL A 81 -8.77 7.45 6.35
C VAL A 81 -8.94 8.97 6.44
N ASP A 82 -8.78 9.54 7.63
CA ASP A 82 -8.73 10.98 7.82
C ASP A 82 -7.46 11.56 7.20
N GLU A 83 -7.52 12.78 6.68
CA GLU A 83 -6.39 13.43 6.00
C GLU A 83 -5.16 13.58 6.91
N ASP A 84 -5.37 13.82 8.20
CA ASP A 84 -4.32 13.92 9.22
C ASP A 84 -3.62 12.57 9.49
N ASN A 85 -4.26 11.46 9.13
CA ASN A 85 -3.72 10.12 9.29
C ASN A 85 -3.07 9.58 8.01
N VAL A 86 -3.14 10.30 6.90
CA VAL A 86 -2.43 9.93 5.68
C VAL A 86 -0.91 10.01 5.91
N VAL A 87 -0.20 8.99 5.46
CA VAL A 87 1.25 8.91 5.43
C VAL A 87 1.68 8.73 3.99
N SER A 88 2.26 9.73 3.39
CA SER A 88 2.63 9.73 1.97
C SER A 88 4.03 10.33 1.77
N MET A 89 4.76 9.75 0.85
CA MET A 89 6.02 10.27 0.30
C MET A 89 5.85 10.63 -1.18
N TYR A 90 4.64 11.03 -1.56
CA TYR A 90 4.22 11.41 -2.91
C TYR A 90 4.37 10.29 -3.96
N GLU A 91 4.17 9.05 -3.53
CA GLU A 91 4.19 7.85 -4.36
C GLU A 91 3.06 7.83 -5.40
N GLY A 92 3.24 7.04 -6.44
CA GLY A 92 2.32 6.99 -7.57
C GLY A 92 2.64 8.05 -8.63
N GLY A 93 1.73 8.29 -9.56
CA GLY A 93 1.98 9.18 -10.70
C GLY A 93 3.17 8.72 -11.57
N SER A 94 3.52 7.43 -11.49
CA SER A 94 4.70 6.86 -12.15
C SER A 94 4.62 6.96 -13.67
N ASN A 95 5.79 7.15 -14.28
CA ASN A 95 5.92 7.38 -15.72
C ASN A 95 5.39 6.22 -16.57
N LEU A 96 4.78 6.58 -17.67
CA LEU A 96 4.51 5.70 -18.79
C LEU A 96 5.33 6.22 -19.97
N PHE A 97 6.28 5.44 -20.50
CA PHE A 97 7.12 5.87 -21.60
C PHE A 97 7.12 4.88 -22.74
N TRP A 98 7.26 5.39 -23.96
CA TRP A 98 7.35 4.60 -25.16
C TRP A 98 8.75 3.96 -25.29
N ALA A 99 8.79 2.63 -25.38
CA ALA A 99 10.01 1.85 -25.47
C ALA A 99 10.32 1.44 -26.92
N GLU A 100 10.40 2.42 -27.82
CA GLU A 100 10.53 2.26 -29.27
C GLU A 100 11.64 1.27 -29.65
N ARG A 101 12.85 1.48 -29.16
CA ARG A 101 14.01 0.65 -29.50
C ARG A 101 13.83 -0.80 -29.08
N PHE A 102 13.33 -1.02 -27.87
CA PHE A 102 13.11 -2.37 -27.38
C PHE A 102 11.93 -3.01 -28.08
N GLY A 103 10.85 -2.27 -28.28
CA GLY A 103 9.70 -2.73 -29.03
C GLY A 103 10.06 -3.19 -30.45
N SER A 104 10.85 -2.40 -31.17
CA SER A 104 11.33 -2.76 -32.51
C SER A 104 12.18 -4.04 -32.52
N GLN A 105 13.01 -4.25 -31.50
CA GLN A 105 13.85 -5.46 -31.38
C GLN A 105 13.04 -6.75 -31.19
N ILE A 106 11.88 -6.66 -30.54
CA ILE A 106 11.01 -7.81 -30.23
C ILE A 106 9.76 -7.90 -31.13
N GLY A 107 9.64 -7.00 -32.11
CA GLY A 107 8.51 -6.97 -33.05
C GLY A 107 7.20 -6.41 -32.48
N VAL A 108 7.28 -5.60 -31.43
CA VAL A 108 6.14 -4.90 -30.81
C VAL A 108 6.35 -3.39 -30.96
N GLU A 109 5.84 -2.81 -32.05
CA GLU A 109 6.11 -1.41 -32.41
C GLU A 109 5.54 -0.39 -31.40
N ASP A 110 4.36 -0.68 -30.84
CA ASP A 110 3.66 0.18 -29.87
C ASP A 110 3.82 -0.36 -28.45
N LEU A 111 5.07 -0.44 -27.95
CA LEU A 111 5.39 -0.91 -26.62
C LEU A 111 5.56 0.25 -25.63
N TRP A 112 4.72 0.28 -24.61
CA TRP A 112 4.77 1.23 -23.52
C TRP A 112 5.14 0.55 -22.21
N ILE A 113 6.02 1.19 -21.43
CA ILE A 113 6.49 0.68 -20.14
C ILE A 113 6.00 1.58 -19.02
N LYS A 114 5.21 1.01 -18.09
CA LYS A 114 4.82 1.65 -16.83
C LYS A 114 5.91 1.44 -15.79
N GLN A 115 6.60 2.50 -15.42
CA GLN A 115 7.74 2.45 -14.49
C GLN A 115 7.26 2.59 -13.03
N CYS A 116 6.83 1.49 -12.42
CA CYS A 116 6.32 1.50 -11.04
C CYS A 116 7.41 1.58 -9.97
N GLY A 117 8.69 1.42 -10.33
CA GLY A 117 9.83 1.58 -9.42
C GLY A 117 10.29 3.03 -9.23
N ASN A 118 9.65 4.01 -9.87
CA ASN A 118 9.96 5.42 -9.67
C ASN A 118 9.18 5.96 -8.44
N SER A 119 9.62 5.54 -7.26
CA SER A 119 9.03 5.89 -5.97
C SER A 119 10.12 5.92 -4.89
N HIS A 120 9.80 6.31 -3.67
CA HIS A 120 10.75 6.57 -2.58
C HIS A 120 11.71 5.41 -2.32
N THR A 121 11.20 4.17 -2.21
CA THR A 121 12.05 2.98 -1.96
C THR A 121 12.53 2.29 -3.23
N GLY A 122 12.16 2.79 -4.40
CA GLY A 122 12.50 2.20 -5.69
C GLY A 122 11.60 1.02 -6.10
N SER A 123 10.47 0.82 -5.43
CA SER A 123 9.57 -0.32 -5.64
C SER A 123 8.10 0.09 -5.64
N PHE A 124 7.28 -0.63 -6.42
CA PHE A 124 5.81 -0.48 -6.41
C PHE A 124 5.17 -0.83 -5.05
N LYS A 125 5.91 -1.42 -4.12
CA LYS A 125 5.44 -1.71 -2.76
C LYS A 125 5.04 -0.43 -2.01
N ASP A 126 5.63 0.69 -2.37
CA ASP A 126 5.28 1.99 -1.82
C ASP A 126 3.79 2.32 -1.97
N LEU A 127 3.18 1.94 -3.12
CA LEU A 127 1.77 2.17 -3.41
C LEU A 127 0.82 1.47 -2.43
N GLY A 128 1.20 0.28 -1.94
CA GLY A 128 0.44 -0.44 -0.93
C GLY A 128 0.79 0.00 0.49
N MET A 129 2.06 0.28 0.76
CA MET A 129 2.52 0.62 2.12
C MET A 129 2.04 1.99 2.57
N THR A 130 1.88 2.96 1.67
CA THR A 130 1.25 4.25 2.00
C THR A 130 -0.16 4.05 2.56
N VAL A 131 -0.95 3.15 1.96
CA VAL A 131 -2.33 2.87 2.41
C VAL A 131 -2.32 2.07 3.72
N LEU A 132 -1.52 1.00 3.81
CA LEU A 132 -1.43 0.18 5.01
C LEU A 132 -1.03 1.01 6.23
N VAL A 133 0.05 1.80 6.13
CA VAL A 133 0.56 2.57 7.26
C VAL A 133 -0.39 3.71 7.63
N SER A 134 -1.06 4.32 6.66
CA SER A 134 -2.12 5.32 6.93
C SER A 134 -3.29 4.71 7.68
N MET A 135 -3.74 3.50 7.29
CA MET A 135 -4.78 2.78 8.03
C MET A 135 -4.35 2.43 9.46
N VAL A 136 -3.11 1.99 9.66
CA VAL A 136 -2.59 1.74 11.02
C VAL A 136 -2.58 3.03 11.85
N LYS A 137 -2.19 4.15 11.25
CA LYS A 137 -2.22 5.45 11.94
C LYS A 137 -3.65 5.86 12.28
N GLN A 138 -4.62 5.63 11.38
CA GLN A 138 -6.06 5.81 11.63
C GLN A 138 -6.53 4.96 12.81
N MET A 139 -6.24 3.65 12.79
CA MET A 139 -6.58 2.74 13.87
C MET A 139 -6.02 3.19 15.24
N ARG A 140 -4.78 3.69 15.25
CA ARG A 140 -4.16 4.22 16.47
C ARG A 140 -4.85 5.50 16.97
N SER A 141 -5.24 6.40 16.06
CA SER A 141 -5.98 7.62 16.41
C SER A 141 -7.38 7.31 16.97
N GLU A 142 -7.96 6.19 16.56
CA GLU A 142 -9.23 5.65 17.11
C GLU A 142 -9.05 4.89 18.45
N GLY A 143 -7.83 4.86 18.99
CA GLY A 143 -7.53 4.26 20.29
C GLY A 143 -7.11 2.79 20.26
N LYS A 144 -6.92 2.19 19.06
CA LYS A 144 -6.42 0.81 18.96
C LYS A 144 -4.95 0.75 19.40
N GLN A 145 -4.63 -0.23 20.24
CA GLN A 145 -3.29 -0.44 20.76
C GLN A 145 -2.46 -1.26 19.76
N ILE A 146 -1.82 -0.58 18.81
CA ILE A 146 -0.91 -1.17 17.85
C ILE A 146 0.49 -0.62 18.11
N PRO A 147 1.33 -1.31 18.90
CA PRO A 147 2.65 -0.82 19.30
C PRO A 147 3.66 -0.80 18.17
N ALA A 148 3.54 -1.72 17.20
CA ALA A 148 4.44 -1.87 16.06
C ALA A 148 3.71 -2.50 14.88
N ILE A 149 4.30 -2.38 13.69
CA ILE A 149 3.92 -3.11 12.49
C ILE A 149 5.05 -4.06 12.12
N ALA A 150 4.71 -5.20 11.51
CA ALA A 150 5.70 -6.22 11.18
C ALA A 150 5.50 -6.77 9.77
N CYS A 151 6.57 -7.32 9.20
CA CYS A 151 6.51 -8.13 7.99
C CYS A 151 7.58 -9.22 8.01
N ALA A 152 7.32 -10.30 7.28
CA ALA A 152 8.29 -11.31 6.90
C ALA A 152 8.67 -11.07 5.44
N SER A 153 9.77 -10.35 5.19
CA SER A 153 10.21 -10.04 3.82
C SER A 153 11.69 -9.78 3.76
N THR A 154 12.35 -10.37 2.76
CA THR A 154 13.77 -10.17 2.46
C THR A 154 14.02 -9.07 1.42
N GLY A 155 12.99 -8.35 0.96
CA GLY A 155 13.12 -7.43 -0.16
C GLY A 155 12.26 -6.17 -0.03
N ASP A 156 11.63 -5.78 -1.13
CA ASP A 156 10.94 -4.49 -1.29
C ASP A 156 9.84 -4.22 -0.25
N THR A 157 9.15 -5.27 0.23
CA THR A 157 8.10 -5.09 1.25
C THR A 157 8.69 -4.60 2.56
N SER A 158 9.82 -5.15 3.02
CA SER A 158 10.49 -4.69 4.23
C SER A 158 11.10 -3.30 4.07
N ALA A 159 11.62 -2.99 2.89
CA ALA A 159 12.15 -1.66 2.56
C ALA A 159 11.04 -0.61 2.62
N ALA A 160 9.91 -0.85 1.95
CA ALA A 160 8.78 0.06 1.94
C ALA A 160 8.13 0.18 3.33
N LEU A 161 7.87 -0.94 4.03
CA LEU A 161 7.30 -0.90 5.38
C LEU A 161 8.19 -0.12 6.34
N GLY A 162 9.52 -0.31 6.28
CA GLY A 162 10.48 0.45 7.07
C GLY A 162 10.40 1.94 6.83
N ALA A 163 10.37 2.36 5.57
CA ALA A 163 10.31 3.76 5.19
C ALA A 163 9.00 4.44 5.62
N TYR A 164 7.85 3.84 5.31
CA TYR A 164 6.54 4.41 5.66
C TYR A 164 6.27 4.35 7.17
N GLY A 165 6.71 3.29 7.86
CA GLY A 165 6.65 3.21 9.31
C GLY A 165 7.46 4.30 9.99
N ALA A 166 8.69 4.56 9.51
CA ALA A 166 9.54 5.66 9.99
C ALA A 166 8.86 7.03 9.76
N ALA A 167 8.29 7.26 8.56
CA ALA A 167 7.56 8.48 8.25
C ALA A 167 6.34 8.70 9.17
N ALA A 168 5.70 7.62 9.60
CA ALA A 168 4.55 7.65 10.51
C ALA A 168 4.93 7.70 11.99
N GLY A 169 6.21 7.53 12.35
CA GLY A 169 6.64 7.36 13.73
C GLY A 169 6.13 6.07 14.39
N ILE A 170 5.91 5.01 13.57
CA ILE A 170 5.44 3.70 14.02
C ILE A 170 6.62 2.72 13.99
N PRO A 171 6.96 2.05 15.12
CA PRO A 171 8.00 1.03 15.14
C PRO A 171 7.75 -0.08 14.13
N VAL A 172 8.80 -0.50 13.40
CA VAL A 172 8.74 -1.55 12.40
C VAL A 172 9.61 -2.73 12.82
N ILE A 173 9.09 -3.95 12.68
CA ILE A 173 9.81 -5.19 12.91
C ILE A 173 9.85 -5.98 11.61
N VAL A 174 11.05 -6.39 11.19
CA VAL A 174 11.26 -7.22 10.01
C VAL A 174 11.80 -8.58 10.42
N PHE A 175 11.04 -9.64 10.13
CA PHE A 175 11.47 -11.01 10.36
C PHE A 175 12.09 -11.59 9.09
N LEU A 176 13.25 -12.22 9.22
CA LEU A 176 14.04 -12.70 8.11
C LEU A 176 14.56 -14.13 8.38
N PRO A 177 14.50 -15.03 7.38
CA PRO A 177 15.14 -16.33 7.52
C PRO A 177 16.66 -16.15 7.60
N LYS A 178 17.29 -16.83 8.56
CA LYS A 178 18.75 -16.80 8.71
C LYS A 178 19.44 -17.33 7.44
N ASP A 179 20.54 -16.68 7.07
CA ASP A 179 21.42 -17.07 5.95
C ASP A 179 20.76 -17.04 4.54
N LYS A 180 19.61 -16.37 4.40
CA LYS A 180 18.86 -16.25 3.12
C LYS A 180 18.79 -14.81 2.58
N ILE A 181 19.64 -13.90 3.08
CA ILE A 181 19.49 -12.47 2.82
C ILE A 181 20.84 -11.91 2.41
N SER A 182 20.84 -11.09 1.37
CA SER A 182 21.99 -10.25 1.04
C SER A 182 22.03 -8.97 1.90
N LEU A 183 23.22 -8.47 2.17
CA LEU A 183 23.37 -7.22 2.90
C LEU A 183 22.66 -6.05 2.20
N ALA A 184 22.65 -6.04 0.86
CA ALA A 184 21.98 -5.03 0.07
C ALA A 184 20.47 -4.93 0.37
N GLN A 185 19.79 -6.05 0.65
CA GLN A 185 18.37 -6.08 0.99
C GLN A 185 18.07 -5.55 2.40
N LEU A 186 19.06 -5.56 3.30
CA LEU A 186 18.93 -5.06 4.66
C LEU A 186 19.17 -3.55 4.81
N ILE A 187 19.85 -2.93 3.85
CA ILE A 187 20.26 -1.53 3.97
C ILE A 187 19.05 -0.63 4.20
N GLN A 188 18.02 -0.73 3.41
CA GLN A 188 16.85 0.18 3.51
C GLN A 188 16.08 0.02 4.84
N PRO A 189 15.65 -1.19 5.28
CA PRO A 189 14.96 -1.34 6.56
C PRO A 189 15.81 -0.84 7.74
N ILE A 190 17.11 -1.17 7.77
CA ILE A 190 18.00 -0.76 8.86
C ILE A 190 18.20 0.77 8.84
N ALA A 191 18.43 1.36 7.67
CA ALA A 191 18.62 2.81 7.54
C ALA A 191 17.37 3.60 7.97
N ASN A 192 16.18 3.02 7.83
CA ASN A 192 14.91 3.58 8.30
C ASN A 192 14.59 3.20 9.77
N GLY A 193 15.53 2.58 10.50
CA GLY A 193 15.36 2.28 11.92
C GLY A 193 14.47 1.08 12.25
N ALA A 194 14.18 0.21 11.27
CA ALA A 194 13.42 -1.01 11.54
C ALA A 194 14.24 -2.02 12.36
N LEU A 195 13.62 -2.63 13.36
CA LEU A 195 14.18 -3.75 14.12
C LEU A 195 14.20 -5.00 13.22
N THR A 196 15.37 -5.39 12.79
CA THR A 196 15.54 -6.52 11.87
C THR A 196 15.99 -7.76 12.64
N LEU A 197 15.19 -8.82 12.61
CA LEU A 197 15.39 -10.06 13.35
C LEU A 197 15.65 -11.23 12.41
N SER A 198 16.83 -11.83 12.52
CA SER A 198 17.21 -13.04 11.79
C SER A 198 16.77 -14.28 12.55
N ILE A 199 15.84 -15.06 12.00
CA ILE A 199 15.21 -16.21 12.64
C ILE A 199 15.71 -17.51 11.98
N ARG A 200 15.97 -18.54 12.79
CA ARG A 200 16.39 -19.87 12.30
C ARG A 200 15.18 -20.67 11.79
N THR A 201 14.61 -20.22 10.69
CA THR A 201 13.49 -20.86 10.00
C THR A 201 13.50 -20.46 8.52
N ASP A 202 12.57 -20.98 7.74
CA ASP A 202 12.29 -20.55 6.36
C ASP A 202 11.36 -19.34 6.32
N PHE A 203 10.96 -18.95 5.11
CA PHE A 203 10.05 -17.82 4.90
C PHE A 203 8.68 -18.03 5.56
N ASP A 204 8.13 -19.25 5.42
CA ASP A 204 6.82 -19.59 5.98
C ASP A 204 6.83 -19.57 7.51
N GLY A 205 7.95 -19.97 8.10
CA GLY A 205 8.14 -19.85 9.55
C GLY A 205 8.23 -18.41 10.03
N CYS A 206 8.84 -17.51 9.23
CA CYS A 206 8.82 -16.07 9.53
C CYS A 206 7.42 -15.47 9.38
N MET A 207 6.65 -15.90 8.38
CA MET A 207 5.26 -15.43 8.16
C MET A 207 4.32 -15.80 9.32
N LYS A 208 4.59 -16.91 10.02
CA LYS A 208 3.80 -17.31 11.21
C LYS A 208 4.03 -16.43 12.44
N LEU A 209 5.06 -15.58 12.41
CA LEU A 209 5.39 -14.66 13.51
C LEU A 209 4.76 -13.26 13.29
N VAL A 210 4.29 -12.97 12.09
CA VAL A 210 3.62 -11.75 11.71
C VAL A 210 2.11 -11.87 11.91
#